data_b882c1d0e58b1d5ce6cd4ca750f07826
#
_entry.id   b882c1d0e58b1d5ce6cd4ca750f07826
#
_cell.length_a   1.000
_cell.length_b   1.000
_cell.length_c   1.000
_cell.angle_alpha   90.00
_cell.angle_beta   90.00
_cell.angle_gamma   90.00
#
_symmetry.space_group_name_H-M   'P 1'
#
loop_
_entity.id
_entity.type
_entity.pdbx_description
1 polymer ?
#
loop_
_entity_poly.entity_id
_entity_poly.type
_entity_poly.pdbx_seq_one_letter_code
_entity_poly.pdbx_strand_id
1 'polypeptide(L)'
;NFDEPLVRQFYYENAAMWLAEYDFDGLRFDSIHEIGTDSRELFLCELARNAMAAQRHAKLIVENMDNTARWLEREENQPKNYTAQWNDDIHHVLNHLVTGEPKYGYGEPDKDPIADLEKALADGFVHDGEADGESDGKTRDEPASRLPPDCFITYVHNHDQVGNRGDNKRLPDRISAEKLDFLHFVTF
;
A
#
# COMPACT_ATOMS: atom_id res chain seq x y z
N ASN A 1 -19.14 11.16 -7.29
CA ASN A 1 -19.20 9.93 -8.08
C ASN A 1 -18.09 9.93 -9.14
N PHE A 2 -17.17 8.93 -9.10
CA PHE A 2 -16.04 8.81 -10.02
C PHE A 2 -16.43 8.35 -11.44
N ASP A 3 -17.69 8.09 -11.72
CA ASP A 3 -18.18 7.85 -13.07
C ASP A 3 -18.46 9.16 -13.84
N GLU A 4 -18.57 10.28 -13.12
CA GLU A 4 -18.81 11.59 -13.72
C GLU A 4 -17.54 12.16 -14.37
N PRO A 5 -17.54 12.50 -15.67
CA PRO A 5 -16.35 12.98 -16.37
C PRO A 5 -15.69 14.19 -15.73
N LEU A 6 -16.46 15.15 -15.23
CA LEU A 6 -15.93 16.36 -14.57
C LEU A 6 -15.24 16.04 -13.24
N VAL A 7 -15.75 15.03 -12.50
CA VAL A 7 -15.09 14.58 -11.25
C VAL A 7 -13.74 13.94 -11.58
N ARG A 8 -13.68 13.08 -12.60
CA ARG A 8 -12.42 12.49 -13.05
C ARG A 8 -11.42 13.52 -13.50
N GLN A 9 -11.87 14.46 -14.34
CA GLN A 9 -11.02 15.55 -14.82
C GLN A 9 -10.44 16.36 -13.67
N PHE A 10 -11.24 16.67 -12.64
CA PHE A 10 -10.74 17.35 -11.44
C PHE A 10 -9.56 16.59 -10.78
N TYR A 11 -9.65 15.28 -10.62
CA TYR A 11 -8.56 14.50 -10.03
C TYR A 11 -7.33 14.41 -10.93
N TYR A 12 -7.52 14.30 -12.25
CA TYR A 12 -6.41 14.30 -13.20
C TYR A 12 -5.66 15.63 -13.19
N GLU A 13 -6.38 16.73 -13.24
CA GLU A 13 -5.81 18.09 -13.18
C GLU A 13 -5.16 18.38 -11.83
N ASN A 14 -5.76 17.91 -10.73
CA ASN A 14 -5.17 18.04 -9.39
C ASN A 14 -3.82 17.31 -9.30
N ALA A 15 -3.74 16.05 -9.75
CA ALA A 15 -2.48 15.33 -9.77
C ALA A 15 -1.43 16.01 -10.67
N ALA A 16 -1.84 16.45 -11.86
CA ALA A 16 -0.96 17.16 -12.79
C ALA A 16 -0.45 18.49 -12.22
N MET A 17 -1.29 19.25 -11.53
CA MET A 17 -0.94 20.51 -10.87
C MET A 17 0.17 20.31 -9.84
N TRP A 18 0.02 19.34 -8.92
CA TRP A 18 1.05 19.09 -7.91
C TRP A 18 2.38 18.68 -8.51
N LEU A 19 2.36 17.91 -9.57
CA LEU A 19 3.58 17.43 -10.22
C LEU A 19 4.22 18.51 -11.11
N ALA A 20 3.44 19.21 -11.94
CA ALA A 20 3.98 20.12 -12.95
C ALA A 20 4.14 21.56 -12.46
N GLU A 21 3.24 22.06 -11.58
CA GLU A 21 3.29 23.45 -11.11
C GLU A 21 4.03 23.60 -9.78
N TYR A 22 3.90 22.60 -8.89
CA TYR A 22 4.52 22.61 -7.57
C TYR A 22 5.78 21.73 -7.50
N ASP A 23 6.14 21.07 -8.61
CA ASP A 23 7.38 20.32 -8.79
C ASP A 23 7.61 19.21 -7.74
N PHE A 24 6.54 18.51 -7.36
CA PHE A 24 6.64 17.35 -6.48
C PHE A 24 7.24 16.16 -7.23
N ASP A 25 8.14 15.39 -6.59
CA ASP A 25 8.76 14.20 -7.16
C ASP A 25 7.81 13.01 -7.29
N GLY A 26 6.66 13.06 -6.64
CA GLY A 26 5.66 12.00 -6.69
C GLY A 26 4.43 12.29 -5.85
N LEU A 27 3.45 11.39 -5.95
CA LEU A 27 2.18 11.46 -5.24
C LEU A 27 1.86 10.11 -4.61
N ARG A 28 1.27 10.12 -3.42
CA ARG A 28 0.65 8.95 -2.81
C ARG A 28 -0.87 9.08 -2.92
N PHE A 29 -1.50 8.07 -3.47
CA PHE A 29 -2.95 7.96 -3.64
C PHE A 29 -3.53 7.11 -2.51
N ASP A 30 -4.39 7.75 -1.73
CA ASP A 30 -5.01 7.22 -0.53
C ASP A 30 -6.14 6.25 -0.87
N SER A 31 -6.19 5.11 -0.17
CA SER A 31 -7.30 4.16 -0.16
C SER A 31 -7.93 3.86 -1.53
N ILE A 32 -7.12 3.55 -2.53
CA ILE A 32 -7.64 3.33 -3.90
C ILE A 32 -8.64 2.17 -3.99
N HIS A 33 -8.60 1.23 -3.05
CA HIS A 33 -9.55 0.11 -2.95
C HIS A 33 -10.96 0.56 -2.54
N GLU A 34 -11.11 1.70 -1.86
CA GLU A 34 -12.39 2.27 -1.43
C GLU A 34 -13.11 3.10 -2.51
N ILE A 35 -12.49 3.28 -3.67
CA ILE A 35 -13.12 4.01 -4.77
C ILE A 35 -14.30 3.20 -5.31
N GLY A 36 -15.50 3.56 -4.87
CA GLY A 36 -16.76 2.87 -5.18
C GLY A 36 -17.34 3.27 -6.54
N THR A 37 -16.83 2.65 -7.61
CA THR A 37 -17.37 2.80 -8.96
C THR A 37 -17.07 1.55 -9.79
N ASP A 38 -17.98 1.17 -10.70
CA ASP A 38 -17.78 0.04 -11.63
C ASP A 38 -16.60 0.30 -12.59
N SER A 39 -16.24 1.55 -12.78
CA SER A 39 -15.12 1.97 -13.63
C SER A 39 -13.86 2.37 -12.87
N ARG A 40 -13.70 1.91 -11.61
CA ARG A 40 -12.52 2.18 -10.77
C ARG A 40 -11.20 1.90 -11.49
N GLU A 41 -11.09 0.75 -12.11
CA GLU A 41 -9.88 0.35 -12.83
C GLU A 41 -9.53 1.31 -13.96
N LEU A 42 -10.52 1.68 -14.78
CA LEU A 42 -10.32 2.66 -15.85
C LEU A 42 -9.88 4.02 -15.29
N PHE A 43 -10.56 4.50 -14.25
CA PHE A 43 -10.22 5.77 -13.59
C PHE A 43 -8.78 5.77 -13.07
N LEU A 44 -8.35 4.71 -12.39
CA LEU A 44 -6.99 4.60 -11.83
C LEU A 44 -5.92 4.53 -12.93
N CYS A 45 -6.18 3.81 -14.03
CA CYS A 45 -5.28 3.79 -15.18
C CYS A 45 -5.16 5.17 -15.86
N GLU A 46 -6.27 5.89 -16.00
CA GLU A 46 -6.28 7.23 -16.57
C GLU A 46 -5.59 8.25 -15.66
N LEU A 47 -5.79 8.15 -14.34
CA LEU A 47 -5.13 9.00 -13.35
C LEU A 47 -3.60 8.83 -13.41
N ALA A 48 -3.11 7.59 -13.40
CA ALA A 48 -1.69 7.30 -13.52
C ALA A 48 -1.11 7.86 -14.84
N ARG A 49 -1.80 7.64 -15.96
CA ARG A 49 -1.37 8.13 -17.27
C ARG A 49 -1.29 9.67 -17.33
N ASN A 50 -2.28 10.38 -16.78
CA ASN A 50 -2.29 11.83 -16.74
C ASN A 50 -1.17 12.38 -15.83
N ALA A 51 -0.95 11.76 -14.68
CA ALA A 51 0.13 12.13 -13.78
C ALA A 51 1.52 11.94 -14.43
N MET A 52 1.76 10.80 -15.07
CA MET A 52 3.02 10.53 -15.81
C MET A 52 3.20 11.45 -17.03
N ALA A 53 2.12 11.88 -17.67
CA ALA A 53 2.19 12.85 -18.76
C ALA A 53 2.59 14.25 -18.26
N ALA A 54 2.16 14.62 -17.05
CA ALA A 54 2.54 15.89 -16.43
C ALA A 54 4.01 15.88 -15.95
N GLN A 55 4.47 14.77 -15.39
CA GLN A 55 5.86 14.57 -14.97
C GLN A 55 6.29 13.11 -15.17
N ARG A 56 7.11 12.87 -16.21
CA ARG A 56 7.47 11.54 -16.69
C ARG A 56 8.13 10.63 -15.64
N HIS A 57 8.86 11.19 -14.69
CA HIS A 57 9.60 10.45 -13.67
C HIS A 57 8.94 10.49 -12.29
N ALA A 58 7.71 10.98 -12.22
CA ALA A 58 6.97 11.02 -10.97
C ALA A 58 6.83 9.63 -10.34
N LYS A 59 7.01 9.56 -9.02
CA LYS A 59 6.76 8.35 -8.24
C LYS A 59 5.29 8.32 -7.84
N LEU A 60 4.54 7.42 -8.45
CA LEU A 60 3.12 7.22 -8.15
C LEU A 60 2.97 6.05 -7.19
N ILE A 61 2.62 6.34 -5.96
CA ILE A 61 2.53 5.37 -4.87
C ILE A 61 1.07 5.18 -4.51
N VAL A 62 0.65 3.95 -4.28
CA VAL A 62 -0.72 3.65 -3.86
C VAL A 62 -0.79 3.09 -2.45
N GLU A 63 -1.90 3.34 -1.78
CA GLU A 63 -2.37 2.55 -0.66
C GLU A 63 -3.52 1.69 -1.14
N ASN A 64 -3.36 0.37 -1.05
CA ASN A 64 -4.32 -0.58 -1.59
C ASN A 64 -4.37 -1.85 -0.73
N MET A 65 -5.40 -2.00 0.09
CA MET A 65 -5.57 -3.17 0.94
C MET A 65 -5.98 -4.44 0.15
N ASP A 66 -6.38 -4.28 -1.12
CA ASP A 66 -6.72 -5.43 -1.98
C ASP A 66 -5.47 -6.14 -2.55
N ASN A 67 -4.25 -5.66 -2.28
CA ASN A 67 -2.98 -6.21 -2.77
C ASN A 67 -2.97 -6.58 -4.25
N THR A 68 -3.54 -5.70 -5.08
CA THR A 68 -3.75 -5.95 -6.51
C THR A 68 -2.45 -5.76 -7.29
N ALA A 69 -1.68 -6.80 -7.47
CA ALA A 69 -0.33 -6.78 -8.03
C ALA A 69 -0.23 -6.14 -9.43
N ARG A 70 -1.29 -6.25 -10.27
CA ARG A 70 -1.31 -5.66 -11.62
C ARG A 70 -1.13 -4.12 -11.64
N TRP A 71 -1.42 -3.42 -10.54
CA TRP A 71 -1.16 -1.98 -10.44
C TRP A 71 0.33 -1.65 -10.47
N LEU A 72 1.18 -2.59 -10.03
CA LEU A 72 2.61 -2.44 -9.85
C LEU A 72 3.44 -3.08 -10.98
N GLU A 73 2.78 -3.61 -12.01
CA GLU A 73 3.45 -4.24 -13.14
C GLU A 73 4.44 -3.29 -13.82
N ARG A 74 5.50 -3.90 -14.36
CA ARG A 74 6.55 -3.22 -15.12
C ARG A 74 6.45 -3.57 -16.60
N GLU A 75 6.71 -2.57 -17.44
CA GLU A 75 6.94 -2.72 -18.88
C GLU A 75 8.31 -2.13 -19.20
N GLU A 76 9.21 -2.91 -19.78
CA GLU A 76 10.59 -2.49 -20.04
C GLU A 76 11.30 -1.91 -18.79
N ASN A 77 11.09 -2.49 -17.64
CA ASN A 77 11.58 -2.05 -16.31
C ASN A 77 11.04 -0.69 -15.85
N GLN A 78 10.00 -0.17 -16.46
CA GLN A 78 9.31 1.05 -16.02
C GLN A 78 7.93 0.72 -15.46
N PRO A 79 7.41 1.50 -14.48
CA PRO A 79 6.05 1.33 -14.00
C PRO A 79 5.04 1.45 -15.15
N LYS A 80 4.15 0.46 -15.28
CA LYS A 80 3.05 0.51 -16.24
C LYS A 80 1.95 1.48 -15.80
N ASN A 81 1.65 1.48 -14.49
CA ASN A 81 0.67 2.37 -13.86
C ASN A 81 1.28 3.06 -12.64
N TYR A 82 1.55 2.32 -11.56
CA TYR A 82 2.05 2.87 -10.30
C TYR A 82 3.45 2.34 -10.00
N THR A 83 4.22 3.17 -9.30
CA THR A 83 5.62 2.88 -8.98
C THR A 83 5.73 1.87 -7.84
N ALA A 84 4.96 2.07 -6.78
CA ALA A 84 5.02 1.25 -5.58
C ALA A 84 3.72 1.31 -4.79
N GLN A 85 3.59 0.41 -3.81
CA GLN A 85 2.50 0.37 -2.85
C GLN A 85 3.06 0.41 -1.42
N TRP A 86 2.39 1.12 -0.53
CA TRP A 86 2.59 0.95 0.90
C TRP A 86 2.20 -0.47 1.30
N ASN A 87 3.14 -1.19 1.91
CA ASN A 87 2.93 -2.59 2.27
C ASN A 87 2.35 -2.69 3.70
N ASP A 88 1.02 -2.64 3.77
CA ASP A 88 0.30 -2.74 5.04
C ASP A 88 0.47 -4.11 5.70
N ASP A 89 0.63 -5.18 4.92
CA ASP A 89 0.81 -6.53 5.44
C ASP A 89 2.07 -6.60 6.30
N ILE A 90 3.22 -6.13 5.78
CA ILE A 90 4.48 -6.16 6.54
C ILE A 90 4.41 -5.27 7.78
N HIS A 91 3.73 -4.11 7.69
CA HIS A 91 3.47 -3.25 8.83
C HIS A 91 2.71 -3.99 9.93
N HIS A 92 1.62 -4.67 9.58
CA HIS A 92 0.81 -5.43 10.53
C HIS A 92 1.58 -6.57 11.18
N VAL A 93 2.32 -7.35 10.40
CA VAL A 93 3.16 -8.44 10.90
C VAL A 93 4.23 -7.91 11.87
N LEU A 94 4.94 -6.87 11.49
CA LEU A 94 5.96 -6.25 12.34
C LEU A 94 5.38 -5.71 13.64
N ASN A 95 4.23 -5.04 13.58
CA ASN A 95 3.56 -4.53 14.77
C ASN A 95 3.16 -5.69 15.72
N HIS A 96 2.58 -6.77 15.17
CA HIS A 96 2.22 -7.94 15.96
C HIS A 96 3.44 -8.59 16.63
N LEU A 97 4.52 -8.79 15.91
CA LEU A 97 5.77 -9.38 16.43
C LEU A 97 6.34 -8.60 17.60
N VAL A 98 6.33 -7.28 17.57
CA VAL A 98 6.97 -6.47 18.62
C VAL A 98 6.03 -6.13 19.77
N THR A 99 4.73 -5.97 19.53
CA THR A 99 3.77 -5.56 20.56
C THR A 99 2.96 -6.73 21.14
N GLY A 100 2.80 -7.82 20.39
CA GLY A 100 1.86 -8.91 20.71
C GLY A 100 0.40 -8.53 20.49
N GLU A 101 0.12 -7.36 19.91
CA GLU A 101 -1.24 -6.93 19.62
C GLU A 101 -1.75 -7.62 18.34
N PRO A 102 -3.02 -8.08 18.35
CA PRO A 102 -3.61 -8.67 17.16
C PRO A 102 -3.69 -7.63 16.02
N LYS A 103 -3.70 -8.14 14.79
CA LYS A 103 -3.91 -7.34 13.59
C LYS A 103 -5.15 -6.45 13.76
N TYR A 104 -5.00 -5.15 13.48
CA TYR A 104 -6.09 -4.19 13.65
C TYR A 104 -7.22 -4.51 12.67
N GLY A 105 -8.33 -5.08 13.15
CA GLY A 105 -9.63 -5.09 12.46
C GLY A 105 -9.83 -6.10 11.33
N TYR A 106 -8.83 -6.86 10.91
CA TYR A 106 -8.93 -7.76 9.78
C TYR A 106 -8.40 -9.17 10.11
N GLY A 107 -9.34 -10.12 10.26
CA GLY A 107 -9.04 -11.55 10.33
C GLY A 107 -8.57 -12.08 11.69
N GLU A 108 -8.45 -13.40 11.79
CA GLU A 108 -7.85 -14.10 12.92
C GLU A 108 -6.41 -13.63 13.13
N PRO A 109 -5.91 -13.61 14.40
CA PRO A 109 -4.51 -13.32 14.64
C PRO A 109 -3.64 -14.29 13.83
N ASP A 110 -2.64 -13.75 13.16
CA ASP A 110 -1.71 -14.52 12.35
C ASP A 110 -1.22 -15.74 13.14
N LYS A 111 -1.45 -16.93 12.58
CA LYS A 111 -1.11 -18.18 13.27
C LYS A 111 0.39 -18.35 13.47
N ASP A 112 1.17 -17.77 12.55
CA ASP A 112 2.63 -17.75 12.59
C ASP A 112 3.18 -16.43 12.00
N PRO A 113 3.34 -15.39 12.82
CA PRO A 113 3.80 -14.08 12.35
C PRO A 113 5.25 -14.10 11.81
N ILE A 114 6.04 -15.13 12.11
CA ILE A 114 7.38 -15.29 11.52
C ILE A 114 7.24 -15.80 10.08
N ALA A 115 6.39 -16.78 9.83
CA ALA A 115 6.13 -17.27 8.47
C ALA A 115 5.52 -16.18 7.60
N ASP A 116 4.63 -15.35 8.17
CA ASP A 116 4.05 -14.20 7.46
C ASP A 116 5.11 -13.13 7.12
N LEU A 117 6.04 -12.87 8.03
CA LEU A 117 7.17 -11.97 7.75
C LEU A 117 8.06 -12.53 6.64
N GLU A 118 8.40 -13.83 6.70
CA GLU A 118 9.18 -14.51 5.65
C GLU A 118 8.49 -14.38 4.29
N LYS A 119 7.17 -14.62 4.23
CA LYS A 119 6.38 -14.50 3.02
C LYS A 119 6.35 -13.05 2.50
N ALA A 120 6.08 -12.07 3.37
CA ALA A 120 6.08 -10.67 2.98
C ALA A 120 7.41 -10.18 2.41
N LEU A 121 8.52 -10.65 2.98
CA LEU A 121 9.87 -10.31 2.51
C LEU A 121 10.24 -11.03 1.21
N ALA A 122 9.76 -12.26 1.00
CA ALA A 122 10.07 -13.06 -0.19
C ALA A 122 9.16 -12.71 -1.38
N ASP A 123 7.87 -12.57 -1.14
CA ASP A 123 6.83 -12.48 -2.18
C ASP A 123 6.21 -11.08 -2.30
N GLY A 124 6.50 -10.19 -1.35
CA GLY A 124 6.01 -8.81 -1.31
C GLY A 124 4.78 -8.64 -0.42
N PHE A 125 3.76 -9.49 -0.53
CA PHE A 125 2.57 -9.47 0.33
C PHE A 125 2.42 -10.77 1.12
N VAL A 126 1.76 -10.69 2.29
CA VAL A 126 1.34 -11.87 3.04
C VAL A 126 0.11 -12.49 2.39
N HIS A 127 -0.86 -11.64 2.06
CA HIS A 127 -2.11 -12.05 1.44
C HIS A 127 -2.03 -11.80 -0.08
N ASP A 128 -1.80 -12.87 -0.83
CA ASP A 128 -1.63 -12.84 -2.28
C ASP A 128 -2.40 -13.97 -2.98
N GLY A 129 -3.62 -13.68 -3.40
CA GLY A 129 -4.43 -14.63 -4.21
C GLY A 129 -5.08 -15.76 -3.43
N GLU A 130 -5.08 -15.72 -2.11
CA GLU A 130 -5.85 -16.64 -1.28
C GLU A 130 -7.31 -16.20 -1.21
N ALA A 131 -8.24 -17.16 -1.39
CA ALA A 131 -9.66 -16.90 -1.13
C ALA A 131 -9.84 -16.77 0.39
N ASP A 132 -10.03 -15.56 0.90
CA ASP A 132 -10.51 -15.44 2.26
C ASP A 132 -11.98 -15.92 2.31
N GLY A 133 -12.33 -16.69 3.35
CA GLY A 133 -13.65 -17.32 3.48
C GLY A 133 -14.79 -16.33 3.72
N GLU A 134 -14.54 -15.03 3.75
CA GLU A 134 -15.52 -13.97 4.02
C GLU A 134 -15.88 -13.15 2.77
N SER A 135 -15.09 -13.19 1.72
CA SER A 135 -15.42 -12.50 0.48
C SER A 135 -16.14 -13.45 -0.48
N ASP A 136 -17.38 -13.26 -0.77
CA ASP A 136 -18.27 -13.88 -1.79
C ASP A 136 -17.57 -14.63 -2.98
N GLY A 137 -16.50 -15.38 -2.72
CA GLY A 137 -15.70 -16.13 -3.70
C GLY A 137 -14.86 -15.26 -4.65
N LYS A 138 -14.68 -13.99 -4.36
CA LYS A 138 -13.73 -13.14 -5.08
C LYS A 138 -12.36 -13.28 -4.43
N THR A 139 -11.37 -13.72 -5.20
CA THR A 139 -9.97 -13.58 -4.82
C THR A 139 -9.67 -12.08 -4.70
N ARG A 140 -9.38 -11.62 -3.49
CA ARG A 140 -9.02 -10.22 -3.22
C ARG A 140 -7.69 -9.88 -3.85
N ASP A 141 -6.75 -10.77 -3.74
CA ASP A 141 -5.33 -10.52 -3.90
C ASP A 141 -4.78 -11.22 -5.16
N GLU A 142 -3.70 -10.69 -5.71
CA GLU A 142 -3.01 -11.25 -6.86
C GLU A 142 -1.56 -11.62 -6.47
N PRO A 143 -1.00 -12.77 -6.96
CA PRO A 143 0.37 -13.13 -6.68
C PRO A 143 1.36 -12.02 -7.04
N ALA A 144 2.15 -11.59 -6.07
CA ALA A 144 3.06 -10.46 -6.17
C ALA A 144 4.53 -10.87 -6.32
N SER A 145 4.88 -12.13 -6.10
CA SER A 145 6.26 -12.65 -6.12
C SER A 145 7.03 -12.41 -7.43
N ARG A 146 6.33 -12.11 -8.52
CA ARG A 146 6.92 -11.72 -9.80
C ARG A 146 7.35 -10.25 -9.87
N LEU A 147 6.90 -9.41 -8.93
CA LEU A 147 7.20 -7.98 -8.92
C LEU A 147 8.59 -7.73 -8.31
N PRO A 148 9.31 -6.73 -8.80
CA PRO A 148 10.58 -6.38 -8.19
C PRO A 148 10.40 -5.76 -6.79
N PRO A 149 11.38 -5.93 -5.88
CA PRO A 149 11.25 -5.48 -4.49
C PRO A 149 10.97 -3.98 -4.30
N ASP A 150 11.37 -3.15 -5.27
CA ASP A 150 11.12 -1.70 -5.25
C ASP A 150 9.65 -1.31 -5.49
N CYS A 151 8.78 -2.31 -5.71
CA CYS A 151 7.33 -2.12 -5.72
C CYS A 151 6.72 -2.03 -4.32
N PHE A 152 7.45 -2.41 -3.27
CA PHE A 152 6.91 -2.53 -1.91
C PHE A 152 7.59 -1.55 -0.97
N ILE A 153 6.82 -0.62 -0.40
CA ILE A 153 7.33 0.33 0.59
C ILE A 153 7.08 -0.23 1.97
N THR A 154 8.14 -0.70 2.60
CA THR A 154 8.13 -1.16 3.99
C THR A 154 8.15 0.02 4.95
N TYR A 155 7.34 -0.03 5.98
CA TYR A 155 7.28 1.00 7.02
C TYR A 155 6.86 0.39 8.36
N VAL A 156 7.25 1.05 9.44
CA VAL A 156 6.88 0.64 10.80
C VAL A 156 5.54 1.24 11.23
N HIS A 157 5.41 2.55 11.08
CA HIS A 157 4.20 3.32 11.35
C HIS A 157 4.05 4.44 10.33
N ASN A 158 2.82 4.78 10.01
CA ASN A 158 2.46 5.97 9.25
C ASN A 158 1.50 6.85 10.06
N HIS A 159 0.88 7.85 9.44
CA HIS A 159 -0.04 8.79 10.08
C HIS A 159 -1.34 8.13 10.59
N ASP A 160 -1.70 6.93 10.09
CA ASP A 160 -2.92 6.22 10.50
C ASP A 160 -2.76 5.59 11.89
N GLN A 161 -1.55 5.18 12.26
CA GLN A 161 -1.30 4.55 13.56
C GLN A 161 -0.80 5.56 14.60
N VAL A 162 -0.11 6.61 14.14
CA VAL A 162 0.48 7.61 15.03
C VAL A 162 -0.59 8.55 15.58
N GLY A 163 -0.78 8.51 16.92
CA GLY A 163 -1.74 9.37 17.62
C GLY A 163 -3.19 8.84 17.67
N ASN A 164 -3.49 7.71 17.02
CA ASN A 164 -4.83 7.12 17.00
C ASN A 164 -5.12 6.18 18.18
N ARG A 165 -4.29 6.22 19.23
CA ARG A 165 -4.50 5.44 20.46
C ARG A 165 -5.00 6.33 21.58
N GLY A 166 -5.92 5.80 22.40
CA GLY A 166 -6.50 6.54 23.51
C GLY A 166 -5.50 6.96 24.61
N ASP A 167 -4.35 6.29 24.70
CA ASP A 167 -3.27 6.59 25.64
C ASP A 167 -2.19 7.53 25.08
N ASN A 168 -2.29 7.93 23.82
CA ASN A 168 -1.32 8.76 23.08
C ASN A 168 0.11 8.22 23.04
N LYS A 169 0.35 6.97 23.42
CA LYS A 169 1.69 6.38 23.42
C LYS A 169 2.18 6.11 21.99
N ARG A 170 3.45 6.42 21.80
CA ARG A 170 4.19 6.06 20.60
C ARG A 170 4.77 4.66 20.72
N LEU A 171 5.16 4.05 19.61
CA LEU A 171 5.72 2.72 19.61
C LEU A 171 6.95 2.57 20.52
N PRO A 172 7.91 3.52 20.58
CA PRO A 172 9.04 3.45 21.52
C PRO A 172 8.66 3.45 23.01
N ASP A 173 7.46 3.94 23.35
CA ASP A 173 6.96 3.92 24.71
C ASP A 173 6.35 2.55 25.11
N ARG A 174 6.23 1.64 24.16
CA ARG A 174 5.48 0.38 24.29
C ARG A 174 6.33 -0.86 24.10
N ILE A 175 7.48 -0.73 23.47
CA ILE A 175 8.40 -1.83 23.17
C ILE A 175 9.80 -1.53 23.74
N SER A 176 10.63 -2.57 23.87
CA SER A 176 12.02 -2.40 24.30
C SER A 176 12.89 -1.82 23.19
N ALA A 177 14.06 -1.30 23.55
CA ALA A 177 15.03 -0.77 22.59
C ALA A 177 15.45 -1.85 21.56
N GLU A 178 15.67 -3.08 22.00
CA GLU A 178 16.06 -4.19 21.12
C GLU A 178 14.99 -4.50 20.07
N LYS A 179 13.70 -4.42 20.44
CA LYS A 179 12.60 -4.59 19.50
C LYS A 179 12.53 -3.44 18.52
N LEU A 180 12.83 -2.22 18.95
CA LEU A 180 12.90 -1.05 18.08
C LEU A 180 14.07 -1.17 17.08
N ASP A 181 15.23 -1.64 17.54
CA ASP A 181 16.39 -1.91 16.69
C ASP A 181 16.09 -3.00 15.65
N PHE A 182 15.37 -4.05 16.05
CA PHE A 182 14.89 -5.08 15.11
C PHE A 182 14.00 -4.48 14.02
N LEU A 183 13.04 -3.63 14.39
CA LEU A 183 12.18 -2.96 13.41
C LEU A 183 12.97 -2.12 12.42
N HIS A 184 13.92 -1.33 12.91
CA HIS A 184 14.79 -0.53 12.06
C HIS A 184 15.63 -1.42 11.11
N PHE A 185 16.16 -2.52 11.61
CA PHE A 185 16.94 -3.45 10.78
C PHE A 185 16.12 -4.06 9.64
N VAL A 186 14.84 -4.37 9.88
CA VAL A 186 13.97 -4.97 8.86
C VAL A 186 13.48 -3.93 7.84
N THR A 187 13.35 -2.66 8.26
CA THR A 187 12.81 -1.59 7.40
C THR A 187 13.85 -0.82 6.60
N PHE A 188 15.13 -0.86 6.98
CA PHE A 188 16.25 -0.14 6.34
C PHE A 188 17.39 -1.08 5.93
#